data_9b316c4abfd5d7b607faa13cd576ce21
#
_entry.id   9b316c4abfd5d7b607faa13cd576ce21
#
_cell.length_a   1.000
_cell.length_b   1.000
_cell.length_c   1.000
_cell.angle_alpha   90.00
_cell.angle_beta   90.00
_cell.angle_gamma   90.00
#
_symmetry.space_group_name_H-M   'P 1'
#
loop_
_entity.id
_entity.type
_entity.pdbx_description
1 polymer ?
#
loop_
_entity_poly.entity_id
_entity_poly.type
_entity_poly.pdbx_seq_one_letter_code
_entity_poly.pdbx_strand_id
1 'polypeptide(L)'
;MNKILKYGLYSVMAAMSLVSVSCTDEYKYDPADPANADNAKAAIEAAQTNFVIEGDEAATFTFNVTRPNGEGAATVALECNNSKISVPATVEFAAGETSKEVTATADVAVGETLDCVIKVADKDADIYSEANGHYMLNFSVSRDYTWNTVGTCTVADLTLSQGKLQNDGILLQQYSKDSSKYRLYKPFYYLFGPDNGVTDCKNFVFYLNEDMTPKSVVPYTDEFNLLDQYGFAYYGAGSNYASYCYFEYEEGAYYVGALLTQGGSPYATYSFAFFINE
;
A
#
# COMPACT_ATOMS: atom_id res chain seq x y z
N MET A 1 -53.55 -17.26 16.00
CA MET A 1 -52.43 -16.50 15.37
C MET A 1 -52.25 -15.20 16.15
N ASN A 2 -51.12 -15.05 16.88
CA ASN A 2 -50.91 -13.94 17.77
C ASN A 2 -50.84 -12.60 17.04
N LYS A 3 -51.55 -11.58 17.60
CA LYS A 3 -51.59 -10.22 17.05
C LYS A 3 -50.21 -9.64 16.80
N ILE A 4 -49.23 -10.01 17.61
CA ILE A 4 -47.80 -9.60 17.45
C ILE A 4 -47.18 -10.11 16.15
N LEU A 5 -47.56 -11.34 15.71
CA LEU A 5 -47.06 -11.92 14.46
C LEU A 5 -47.60 -11.21 13.23
N LYS A 6 -48.82 -10.66 13.34
CA LYS A 6 -49.48 -9.92 12.25
C LYS A 6 -48.85 -8.56 12.02
N TYR A 7 -48.49 -7.84 13.12
CA TYR A 7 -47.81 -6.52 12.99
C TYR A 7 -46.36 -6.65 12.60
N GLY A 8 -45.66 -7.73 12.99
CA GLY A 8 -44.33 -8.05 12.53
C GLY A 8 -44.26 -8.32 11.01
N LEU A 9 -45.27 -9.01 10.48
CA LEU A 9 -45.32 -9.32 9.03
C LEU A 9 -45.62 -8.08 8.19
N TYR A 10 -46.43 -7.14 8.69
CA TYR A 10 -46.72 -5.89 7.97
C TYR A 10 -45.53 -4.91 8.04
N SER A 11 -44.75 -4.90 9.10
CA SER A 11 -43.55 -4.07 9.20
C SER A 11 -42.42 -4.57 8.30
N VAL A 12 -42.27 -5.88 8.11
CA VAL A 12 -41.30 -6.45 7.16
C VAL A 12 -41.72 -6.20 5.70
N MET A 13 -43.03 -6.30 5.38
CA MET A 13 -43.49 -5.97 4.04
C MET A 13 -43.41 -4.47 3.73
N ALA A 14 -43.65 -3.59 4.72
CA ALA A 14 -43.47 -2.15 4.54
C ALA A 14 -41.97 -1.76 4.39
N ALA A 15 -41.07 -2.46 5.08
CA ALA A 15 -39.63 -2.25 4.90
C ALA A 15 -39.12 -2.74 3.53
N MET A 16 -39.66 -3.84 3.00
CA MET A 16 -39.30 -4.31 1.67
C MET A 16 -39.83 -3.41 0.53
N SER A 17 -40.94 -2.70 0.74
CA SER A 17 -41.48 -1.76 -0.25
C SER A 17 -40.73 -0.42 -0.30
N LEU A 18 -39.94 -0.09 0.75
CA LEU A 18 -39.09 1.11 0.75
C LEU A 18 -37.72 0.89 0.10
N VAL A 19 -37.30 -0.36 -0.13
CA VAL A 19 -36.01 -0.66 -0.79
C VAL A 19 -36.15 -0.71 -2.32
N SER A 20 -37.36 -0.65 -2.86
CA SER A 20 -37.61 -0.62 -4.30
C SER A 20 -37.75 0.79 -4.88
N VAL A 21 -37.51 1.85 -4.08
CA VAL A 21 -37.24 3.18 -4.61
C VAL A 21 -35.73 3.31 -4.76
N SER A 22 -35.15 2.36 -5.45
CA SER A 22 -33.86 2.46 -6.06
C SER A 22 -33.96 3.41 -7.24
N CYS A 23 -33.23 4.51 -7.15
CA CYS A 23 -32.63 5.24 -8.24
C CYS A 23 -33.18 4.88 -9.64
N THR A 24 -34.34 5.40 -9.96
CA THR A 24 -34.56 5.80 -11.32
C THR A 24 -33.95 7.20 -11.43
N ASP A 25 -32.61 7.29 -11.46
CA ASP A 25 -32.06 8.31 -12.32
C ASP A 25 -32.68 8.03 -13.68
N GLU A 26 -33.63 8.85 -14.06
CA GLU A 26 -34.10 8.89 -15.42
C GLU A 26 -32.85 9.15 -16.25
N TYR A 27 -32.26 8.06 -16.77
CA TYR A 27 -31.35 8.15 -17.88
C TYR A 27 -32.13 8.87 -18.96
N LYS A 28 -31.98 10.17 -19.04
CA LYS A 28 -32.44 10.92 -20.21
C LYS A 28 -31.62 10.35 -21.35
N TYR A 29 -32.27 9.43 -22.08
CA TYR A 29 -31.79 8.98 -23.36
C TYR A 29 -31.70 10.21 -24.26
N ASP A 30 -30.51 10.77 -24.35
CA ASP A 30 -30.19 11.74 -25.38
C ASP A 30 -29.79 10.92 -26.61
N PRO A 31 -30.65 10.82 -27.60
CA PRO A 31 -30.33 10.01 -28.79
C PRO A 31 -29.05 10.55 -29.39
N ALA A 32 -28.10 9.66 -29.68
CA ALA A 32 -26.87 10.03 -30.35
C ALA A 32 -27.16 10.87 -31.56
N ASP A 33 -26.48 12.00 -31.71
CA ASP A 33 -26.60 12.79 -32.93
C ASP A 33 -26.11 11.94 -34.12
N PRO A 34 -26.98 11.61 -35.07
CA PRO A 34 -26.60 10.82 -36.24
C PRO A 34 -25.53 11.52 -37.11
N ALA A 35 -25.20 12.79 -36.82
CA ALA A 35 -24.15 13.51 -37.50
C ALA A 35 -22.72 13.10 -37.08
N ASN A 36 -22.53 12.29 -36.03
CA ASN A 36 -21.21 11.83 -35.59
C ASN A 36 -20.77 10.49 -36.20
N ALA A 37 -21.01 10.29 -37.47
CA ALA A 37 -20.49 9.13 -38.22
C ALA A 37 -18.95 9.05 -38.22
N ASP A 38 -18.28 10.18 -38.00
CA ASP A 38 -16.82 10.32 -38.04
C ASP A 38 -16.17 10.26 -36.62
N ASN A 39 -16.93 9.88 -35.58
CA ASN A 39 -16.37 9.78 -34.25
C ASN A 39 -15.38 8.60 -34.17
N ALA A 40 -14.31 8.77 -33.39
CA ALA A 40 -13.24 7.78 -33.27
C ALA A 40 -13.69 6.47 -32.62
N LYS A 41 -14.87 6.43 -31.95
CA LYS A 41 -15.40 5.31 -31.16
C LYS A 41 -14.37 4.77 -30.17
N ALA A 42 -13.63 5.70 -29.55
CA ALA A 42 -12.51 5.38 -28.69
C ALA A 42 -12.98 4.81 -27.35
N ALA A 43 -12.15 3.97 -26.77
CA ALA A 43 -12.34 3.34 -25.48
C ALA A 43 -11.07 3.45 -24.63
N ILE A 44 -11.19 3.14 -23.34
CA ILE A 44 -10.07 3.08 -22.38
C ILE A 44 -9.90 1.63 -21.95
N GLU A 45 -8.63 1.18 -21.98
CA GLU A 45 -8.22 -0.12 -21.48
C GLU A 45 -7.10 0.04 -20.46
N ALA A 46 -7.18 -0.68 -19.35
CA ALA A 46 -6.13 -0.69 -18.34
C ALA A 46 -5.91 -2.11 -17.82
N ALA A 47 -4.64 -2.49 -17.63
CA ALA A 47 -4.28 -3.77 -17.03
C ALA A 47 -4.67 -3.83 -15.54
N GLN A 48 -4.67 -2.67 -14.89
CA GLN A 48 -5.11 -2.48 -13.50
C GLN A 48 -5.71 -1.08 -13.33
N THR A 49 -6.58 -0.93 -12.36
CA THR A 49 -7.24 0.33 -12.03
C THR A 49 -6.93 0.83 -10.63
N ASN A 50 -6.21 0.02 -9.83
CA ASN A 50 -5.75 0.38 -8.50
C ASN A 50 -4.23 0.48 -8.50
N PHE A 51 -3.70 1.63 -8.14
CA PHE A 51 -2.27 1.92 -8.10
C PHE A 51 -1.86 2.31 -6.69
N VAL A 52 -0.83 1.63 -6.18
CA VAL A 52 -0.19 1.97 -4.91
C VAL A 52 1.20 2.50 -5.23
N ILE A 53 1.45 3.75 -4.86
CA ILE A 53 2.72 4.44 -5.06
C ILE A 53 3.53 4.31 -3.77
N GLU A 54 4.75 3.87 -3.87
CA GLU A 54 5.63 3.70 -2.73
C GLU A 54 6.57 4.91 -2.56
N GLY A 55 6.75 5.32 -1.34
CA GLY A 55 7.74 6.33 -0.95
C GLY A 55 7.65 7.64 -1.73
N ASP A 56 8.83 8.06 -2.22
CA ASP A 56 9.00 9.30 -2.96
C ASP A 56 8.94 9.09 -4.50
N GLU A 57 8.50 7.93 -4.95
CA GLU A 57 8.35 7.66 -6.37
C GLU A 57 7.38 8.65 -7.01
N ALA A 58 7.62 8.94 -8.30
CA ALA A 58 6.69 9.77 -9.06
C ALA A 58 5.32 9.08 -9.13
N ALA A 59 4.28 9.75 -8.69
CA ALA A 59 2.94 9.22 -8.70
C ALA A 59 2.36 9.26 -10.13
N THR A 60 2.77 8.30 -10.93
CA THR A 60 2.34 8.13 -12.33
C THR A 60 1.70 6.76 -12.52
N PHE A 61 0.72 6.69 -13.42
CA PHE A 61 0.11 5.45 -13.85
C PHE A 61 -0.24 5.50 -15.34
N THR A 62 -0.37 4.34 -15.97
CA THR A 62 -0.62 4.26 -17.41
C THR A 62 -1.90 3.48 -17.72
N PHE A 63 -2.51 3.85 -18.82
CA PHE A 63 -3.64 3.17 -19.44
C PHE A 63 -3.56 3.35 -20.96
N ASN A 64 -4.30 2.55 -21.70
CA ASN A 64 -4.37 2.68 -23.14
C ASN A 64 -5.68 3.34 -23.55
N VAL A 65 -5.59 4.23 -24.54
CA VAL A 65 -6.75 4.66 -25.31
C VAL A 65 -6.72 3.88 -26.63
N THR A 66 -7.83 3.23 -26.94
CA THR A 66 -7.98 2.37 -28.12
C THR A 66 -9.06 2.88 -29.03
N ARG A 67 -8.99 2.54 -30.31
CA ARG A 67 -10.05 2.78 -31.30
C ARG A 67 -10.18 1.59 -32.24
N PRO A 68 -11.40 1.22 -32.67
CA PRO A 68 -11.60 0.04 -33.50
C PRO A 68 -11.08 0.18 -34.93
N ASN A 69 -10.99 1.42 -35.42
CA ASN A 69 -10.60 1.71 -36.79
C ASN A 69 -9.37 2.62 -36.84
N GLY A 70 -8.31 2.19 -37.50
CA GLY A 70 -7.08 2.97 -37.76
C GLY A 70 -7.14 3.80 -39.03
N GLU A 71 -8.25 3.88 -39.75
CA GLU A 71 -8.36 4.66 -40.98
C GLU A 71 -8.26 6.16 -40.69
N GLY A 72 -7.19 6.76 -41.18
CA GLY A 72 -6.94 8.18 -40.98
C GLY A 72 -6.33 8.54 -39.62
N ALA A 73 -5.92 9.79 -39.50
CA ALA A 73 -5.52 10.38 -38.22
C ALA A 73 -6.77 10.78 -37.40
N ALA A 74 -6.67 10.70 -36.08
CA ALA A 74 -7.75 11.12 -35.18
C ALA A 74 -7.18 11.75 -33.91
N THR A 75 -7.92 12.69 -33.34
CA THR A 75 -7.66 13.29 -32.05
C THR A 75 -8.79 12.98 -31.10
N VAL A 76 -8.50 12.28 -30.03
CA VAL A 76 -9.46 11.84 -29.00
C VAL A 76 -9.29 12.70 -27.75
N ALA A 77 -10.37 13.34 -27.30
CA ALA A 77 -10.35 14.13 -26.08
C ALA A 77 -10.59 13.27 -24.84
N LEU A 78 -9.85 13.54 -23.77
CA LEU A 78 -10.00 12.88 -22.47
C LEU A 78 -10.50 13.86 -21.43
N GLU A 79 -11.26 13.36 -20.48
CA GLU A 79 -11.76 14.10 -19.32
C GLU A 79 -11.46 13.31 -18.05
N CYS A 80 -11.05 14.02 -16.99
CA CYS A 80 -10.84 13.47 -15.65
C CYS A 80 -11.63 14.31 -14.65
N ASN A 81 -12.36 13.67 -13.76
CA ASN A 81 -13.21 14.34 -12.77
C ASN A 81 -12.47 14.74 -11.48
N ASN A 82 -11.19 14.41 -11.35
CA ASN A 82 -10.39 14.75 -10.16
C ASN A 82 -9.25 15.72 -10.54
N SER A 83 -9.27 16.92 -9.98
CA SER A 83 -8.30 17.97 -10.28
C SER A 83 -6.87 17.69 -9.79
N LYS A 84 -6.69 16.74 -8.85
CA LYS A 84 -5.37 16.27 -8.40
C LYS A 84 -4.75 15.24 -9.33
N ILE A 85 -5.50 14.78 -10.33
CA ILE A 85 -5.02 13.84 -11.34
C ILE A 85 -4.99 14.53 -12.69
N SER A 86 -3.79 14.60 -13.25
CA SER A 86 -3.55 15.23 -14.54
C SER A 86 -3.45 14.16 -15.62
N VAL A 87 -4.30 14.28 -16.64
CA VAL A 87 -4.24 13.48 -17.87
C VAL A 87 -4.03 14.40 -19.06
N PRO A 88 -3.42 13.97 -20.17
CA PRO A 88 -3.41 14.73 -21.41
C PRO A 88 -4.85 15.05 -21.83
N ALA A 89 -5.10 16.30 -22.22
CA ALA A 89 -6.44 16.71 -22.68
C ALA A 89 -6.86 16.00 -23.97
N THR A 90 -5.88 15.59 -24.79
CA THR A 90 -6.11 14.90 -26.07
C THR A 90 -5.06 13.82 -26.30
N VAL A 91 -5.47 12.77 -27.03
CA VAL A 91 -4.60 11.71 -27.53
C VAL A 91 -4.67 11.74 -29.05
N GLU A 92 -3.52 11.86 -29.70
CA GLU A 92 -3.42 11.92 -31.17
C GLU A 92 -3.04 10.54 -31.71
N PHE A 93 -3.80 10.07 -32.66
CA PHE A 93 -3.56 8.84 -33.41
C PHE A 93 -3.13 9.20 -34.84
N ALA A 94 -2.02 8.65 -35.26
CA ALA A 94 -1.67 8.66 -36.68
C ALA A 94 -2.53 7.65 -37.48
N ALA A 95 -2.54 7.77 -38.79
CA ALA A 95 -3.17 6.76 -39.63
C ALA A 95 -2.51 5.39 -39.41
N GLY A 96 -3.33 4.36 -39.20
CA GLY A 96 -2.90 3.00 -38.87
C GLY A 96 -2.79 2.70 -37.37
N GLU A 97 -2.74 3.70 -36.49
CA GLU A 97 -2.70 3.48 -35.05
C GLU A 97 -4.10 3.18 -34.49
N THR A 98 -4.19 2.12 -33.69
CA THR A 98 -5.44 1.72 -33.01
C THR A 98 -5.34 1.70 -31.50
N SER A 99 -4.15 1.86 -30.93
CA SER A 99 -3.94 1.91 -29.49
C SER A 99 -2.82 2.89 -29.18
N LYS A 100 -2.94 3.61 -28.06
CA LYS A 100 -1.92 4.53 -27.56
C LYS A 100 -1.88 4.51 -26.04
N GLU A 101 -0.67 4.31 -25.51
CA GLU A 101 -0.45 4.40 -24.06
C GLU A 101 -0.48 5.87 -23.62
N VAL A 102 -1.18 6.12 -22.55
CA VAL A 102 -1.33 7.43 -21.91
C VAL A 102 -0.80 7.34 -20.49
N THR A 103 0.05 8.29 -20.12
CA THR A 103 0.53 8.45 -18.74
C THR A 103 -0.28 9.54 -18.04
N ALA A 104 -0.84 9.20 -16.89
CA ALA A 104 -1.44 10.13 -15.95
C ALA A 104 -0.49 10.41 -14.80
N THR A 105 -0.59 11.60 -14.18
CA THR A 105 0.14 11.95 -12.97
C THR A 105 -0.85 12.31 -11.85
N ALA A 106 -0.54 11.93 -10.61
CA ALA A 106 -1.38 12.21 -9.44
C ALA A 106 -0.62 13.03 -8.41
N ASP A 107 -1.25 14.07 -7.88
CA ASP A 107 -0.76 14.82 -6.70
C ASP A 107 -1.36 14.18 -5.44
N VAL A 108 -0.81 13.03 -5.07
CA VAL A 108 -1.27 12.21 -3.93
C VAL A 108 -0.29 12.31 -2.78
N ALA A 109 -0.76 12.77 -1.63
CA ALA A 109 0.04 12.84 -0.41
C ALA A 109 0.21 11.44 0.24
N VAL A 110 1.24 11.29 1.08
CA VAL A 110 1.46 10.05 1.84
C VAL A 110 0.24 9.74 2.72
N GLY A 111 -0.30 8.55 2.59
CA GLY A 111 -1.50 8.08 3.28
C GLY A 111 -2.82 8.57 2.67
N GLU A 112 -2.77 9.25 1.54
CA GLU A 112 -3.95 9.69 0.78
C GLU A 112 -4.31 8.65 -0.29
N THR A 113 -5.60 8.55 -0.58
CA THR A 113 -6.14 7.81 -1.74
C THR A 113 -6.97 8.79 -2.56
N LEU A 114 -6.72 8.82 -3.85
CA LEU A 114 -7.47 9.61 -4.82
C LEU A 114 -8.24 8.68 -5.74
N ASP A 115 -9.55 8.88 -5.82
CA ASP A 115 -10.38 8.20 -6.80
C ASP A 115 -10.71 9.14 -7.95
N CYS A 116 -10.71 8.65 -9.16
CA CYS A 116 -11.11 9.41 -10.34
C CYS A 116 -11.81 8.54 -11.37
N VAL A 117 -12.60 9.20 -12.20
CA VAL A 117 -13.12 8.66 -13.45
C VAL A 117 -12.37 9.34 -14.58
N ILE A 118 -11.71 8.55 -15.42
CA ILE A 118 -11.15 9.01 -16.69
C ILE A 118 -12.07 8.50 -17.80
N LYS A 119 -12.49 9.39 -18.67
CA LYS A 119 -13.36 9.04 -19.78
C LYS A 119 -12.90 9.67 -21.08
N VAL A 120 -13.24 9.02 -22.19
CA VAL A 120 -13.23 9.62 -23.52
C VAL A 120 -14.41 10.59 -23.61
N ALA A 121 -14.20 11.77 -24.17
CA ALA A 121 -15.28 12.73 -24.37
C ALA A 121 -16.39 12.13 -25.24
N ASP A 122 -17.65 12.40 -24.94
CA ASP A 122 -18.82 11.78 -25.58
C ASP A 122 -18.82 11.87 -27.11
N LYS A 123 -18.27 12.95 -27.64
CA LYS A 123 -18.13 13.16 -29.09
C LYS A 123 -17.16 12.18 -29.77
N ASP A 124 -16.23 11.60 -29.04
CA ASP A 124 -15.17 10.71 -29.54
C ASP A 124 -15.39 9.24 -29.11
N ALA A 125 -16.38 8.99 -28.25
CA ALA A 125 -16.71 7.70 -27.67
C ALA A 125 -17.94 7.05 -28.33
N ASP A 126 -18.00 5.71 -28.27
CA ASP A 126 -19.23 4.98 -28.52
C ASP A 126 -19.95 4.70 -27.20
N ILE A 127 -20.74 5.68 -26.75
CA ILE A 127 -21.42 5.64 -25.45
C ILE A 127 -22.62 4.66 -25.42
N TYR A 128 -23.03 4.14 -26.58
CA TYR A 128 -24.17 3.24 -26.70
C TYR A 128 -23.79 1.78 -26.93
N SER A 129 -22.50 1.51 -27.09
CA SER A 129 -22.02 0.16 -27.38
C SER A 129 -20.71 -0.10 -26.59
N GLU A 130 -20.67 -1.18 -25.85
CA GLU A 130 -19.46 -1.69 -25.22
C GLU A 130 -18.67 -2.65 -26.14
N ALA A 131 -19.05 -2.78 -27.39
CA ALA A 131 -18.39 -3.67 -28.33
C ALA A 131 -16.92 -3.32 -28.59
N ASN A 132 -16.55 -2.05 -28.37
CA ASN A 132 -15.21 -1.52 -28.58
C ASN A 132 -14.47 -1.26 -27.25
N GLY A 133 -15.01 -1.71 -26.11
CA GLY A 133 -14.45 -1.46 -24.78
C GLY A 133 -15.21 -0.39 -23.98
N HIS A 134 -14.70 -0.05 -22.82
CA HIS A 134 -15.30 0.94 -21.93
C HIS A 134 -14.86 2.35 -22.31
N TYR A 135 -15.77 3.27 -22.52
CA TYR A 135 -15.41 4.67 -22.77
C TYR A 135 -15.02 5.43 -21.51
N MET A 136 -15.23 4.84 -20.33
CA MET A 136 -14.77 5.36 -19.03
C MET A 136 -14.30 4.24 -18.11
N LEU A 137 -13.31 4.54 -17.26
CA LEU A 137 -12.84 3.67 -16.19
C LEU A 137 -12.66 4.46 -14.89
N ASN A 138 -12.94 3.77 -13.78
CA ASN A 138 -12.63 4.26 -12.44
C ASN A 138 -11.22 3.85 -12.07
N PHE A 139 -10.43 4.81 -11.62
CA PHE A 139 -9.08 4.58 -11.12
C PHE A 139 -8.97 5.01 -9.65
N SER A 140 -8.20 4.26 -8.90
CA SER A 140 -7.83 4.60 -7.52
C SER A 140 -6.31 4.66 -7.42
N VAL A 141 -5.79 5.76 -6.91
CA VAL A 141 -4.34 5.98 -6.73
C VAL A 141 -4.09 6.32 -5.28
N SER A 142 -3.31 5.52 -4.60
CA SER A 142 -2.92 5.74 -3.21
C SER A 142 -1.41 5.87 -3.08
N ARG A 143 -0.96 6.62 -2.07
CA ARG A 143 0.44 6.65 -1.67
C ARG A 143 0.55 6.10 -0.26
N ASP A 144 1.25 4.99 -0.13
CA ASP A 144 1.42 4.34 1.16
C ASP A 144 2.44 5.08 2.06
N TYR A 145 2.27 4.86 3.36
CA TYR A 145 3.27 5.25 4.33
C TYR A 145 4.53 4.40 4.15
N THR A 146 5.68 5.03 4.29
CA THR A 146 6.97 4.41 4.03
C THR A 146 7.88 4.41 5.23
N TRP A 147 8.95 3.65 5.12
CA TRP A 147 10.07 3.65 6.04
C TRP A 147 11.21 4.49 5.46
N ASN A 148 11.45 5.66 6.03
CA ASN A 148 12.51 6.56 5.59
C ASN A 148 13.82 6.23 6.29
N THR A 149 14.91 6.06 5.57
CA THR A 149 16.24 5.89 6.17
C THR A 149 16.66 7.21 6.80
N VAL A 150 16.90 7.18 8.12
CA VAL A 150 17.29 8.35 8.92
C VAL A 150 18.72 8.25 9.44
N GLY A 151 19.37 7.11 9.24
CA GLY A 151 20.76 6.89 9.65
C GLY A 151 21.17 5.42 9.50
N THR A 152 22.30 5.10 10.09
CA THR A 152 22.79 3.73 10.23
C THR A 152 23.05 3.39 11.68
N CYS A 153 23.07 2.11 11.98
CA CYS A 153 23.41 1.59 13.30
C CYS A 153 24.52 0.56 13.19
N THR A 154 25.33 0.47 14.24
CA THR A 154 26.15 -0.69 14.51
C THR A 154 25.35 -1.63 15.41
N VAL A 155 25.20 -2.89 15.00
CA VAL A 155 24.50 -3.93 15.75
C VAL A 155 25.52 -4.98 16.21
N ALA A 156 25.48 -5.35 17.48
CA ALA A 156 26.39 -6.34 18.09
C ALA A 156 25.59 -7.47 18.75
N ASP A 157 25.95 -8.71 18.44
CA ASP A 157 25.43 -9.89 19.14
C ASP A 157 26.09 -10.05 20.51
N LEU A 158 25.29 -10.05 21.57
CA LEU A 158 25.78 -10.20 22.94
C LEU A 158 25.72 -11.64 23.45
N THR A 159 24.84 -12.46 22.91
CA THR A 159 24.59 -13.81 23.43
C THR A 159 25.53 -14.86 22.84
N LEU A 160 25.66 -14.91 21.53
CA LEU A 160 26.42 -15.98 20.85
C LEU A 160 27.90 -15.65 20.74
N SER A 161 28.24 -14.41 20.46
CA SER A 161 29.60 -13.95 20.23
C SER A 161 30.18 -13.08 21.34
N GLN A 162 29.39 -12.72 22.36
CA GLN A 162 29.79 -11.81 23.45
C GLN A 162 30.31 -10.48 22.91
N GLY A 163 29.62 -9.88 21.97
CA GLY A 163 29.95 -8.60 21.37
C GLY A 163 31.05 -8.63 20.29
N LYS A 164 31.61 -9.80 19.97
CA LYS A 164 32.66 -9.94 18.94
C LYS A 164 32.12 -9.87 17.52
N LEU A 165 30.89 -10.31 17.32
CA LEU A 165 30.22 -10.23 16.05
C LEU A 165 29.40 -8.94 16.02
N GLN A 166 29.74 -8.05 15.11
CA GLN A 166 29.05 -6.76 14.92
C GLN A 166 29.07 -6.34 13.44
N ASN A 167 28.11 -5.48 13.07
CA ASN A 167 28.02 -4.90 11.73
C ASN A 167 27.60 -3.43 11.81
N ASP A 168 28.32 -2.56 11.12
CA ASP A 168 28.24 -1.09 11.20
C ASP A 168 27.32 -0.49 10.13
N GLY A 169 26.70 -1.23 9.29
CA GLY A 169 25.97 -0.69 8.13
C GLY A 169 24.46 -0.91 8.19
N ILE A 170 23.91 -1.23 9.34
CA ILE A 170 22.48 -1.54 9.46
C ILE A 170 21.66 -0.27 9.32
N LEU A 171 20.74 -0.22 8.36
CA LEU A 171 19.91 0.95 8.16
C LEU A 171 18.93 1.14 9.32
N LEU A 172 18.94 2.33 9.90
CA LEU A 172 17.93 2.83 10.81
C LEU A 172 16.87 3.55 10.00
N GLN A 173 15.64 3.09 10.10
CA GLN A 173 14.52 3.67 9.36
C GLN A 173 13.42 4.11 10.32
N GLN A 174 12.81 5.25 10.03
CA GLN A 174 11.68 5.83 10.75
C GLN A 174 10.41 5.69 9.91
N TYR A 175 9.30 5.36 10.54
CA TYR A 175 8.02 5.21 9.85
C TYR A 175 7.36 6.57 9.60
N SER A 176 7.01 6.88 8.36
CA SER A 176 6.52 8.20 7.97
C SER A 176 5.17 8.58 8.61
N LYS A 177 4.38 7.61 9.07
CA LYS A 177 3.12 7.84 9.78
C LYS A 177 3.29 8.11 11.27
N ASP A 178 4.35 7.60 11.87
CA ASP A 178 4.60 7.67 13.31
C ASP A 178 6.09 7.90 13.56
N SER A 179 6.44 9.13 13.88
CA SER A 179 7.82 9.56 14.11
C SER A 179 8.47 8.91 15.34
N SER A 180 7.70 8.27 16.22
CA SER A 180 8.24 7.49 17.33
C SER A 180 8.58 6.05 16.93
N LYS A 181 8.15 5.58 15.78
CA LYS A 181 8.30 4.20 15.31
C LYS A 181 9.50 4.04 14.41
N TYR A 182 10.42 3.18 14.81
CA TYR A 182 11.67 2.91 14.11
C TYR A 182 11.84 1.44 13.79
N ARG A 183 12.71 1.13 12.82
CA ARG A 183 13.19 -0.24 12.60
C ARG A 183 14.66 -0.26 12.25
N LEU A 184 15.31 -1.36 12.63
CA LEU A 184 16.56 -1.80 12.02
C LEU A 184 16.20 -2.71 10.83
N TYR A 185 16.71 -2.37 9.65
CA TYR A 185 16.42 -3.13 8.43
C TYR A 185 17.26 -4.40 8.38
N LYS A 186 16.60 -5.55 8.47
CA LYS A 186 17.20 -6.90 8.39
C LYS A 186 18.50 -7.06 9.21
N PRO A 187 18.55 -6.66 10.50
CA PRO A 187 19.80 -6.55 11.24
C PRO A 187 20.56 -7.88 11.33
N PHE A 188 19.87 -8.99 11.50
CA PHE A 188 20.50 -10.30 11.66
C PHE A 188 20.92 -10.95 10.35
N TYR A 189 20.33 -10.58 9.22
CA TYR A 189 20.84 -10.96 7.90
C TYR A 189 22.25 -10.41 7.69
N TYR A 190 22.45 -9.15 8.02
CA TYR A 190 23.76 -8.50 7.88
C TYR A 190 24.74 -8.92 8.97
N LEU A 191 24.26 -9.27 10.16
CA LEU A 191 25.09 -9.66 11.29
C LEU A 191 25.63 -11.10 11.14
N PHE A 192 24.76 -12.05 10.80
CA PHE A 192 25.13 -13.46 10.69
C PHE A 192 25.42 -13.91 9.27
N GLY A 193 24.67 -13.41 8.30
CA GLY A 193 24.81 -13.71 6.88
C GLY A 193 24.29 -15.09 6.48
N PRO A 194 24.21 -15.34 5.15
CA PRO A 194 23.72 -16.59 4.61
C PRO A 194 24.58 -17.80 4.97
N ASP A 195 25.89 -17.61 5.17
CA ASP A 195 26.81 -18.68 5.55
C ASP A 195 26.50 -19.28 6.93
N ASN A 196 25.77 -18.55 7.78
CA ASN A 196 25.30 -19.00 9.09
C ASN A 196 23.81 -19.37 9.11
N GLY A 197 23.21 -19.59 7.94
CA GLY A 197 21.84 -20.08 7.80
C GLY A 197 20.76 -19.01 7.90
N VAL A 198 21.12 -17.74 7.65
CA VAL A 198 20.15 -16.63 7.57
C VAL A 198 19.92 -16.29 6.11
N THR A 199 18.88 -16.86 5.51
CA THR A 199 18.53 -16.59 4.11
C THR A 199 17.52 -15.44 3.97
N ASP A 200 16.65 -15.27 4.97
CA ASP A 200 15.72 -14.14 5.07
C ASP A 200 15.56 -13.71 6.53
N CYS A 201 15.96 -12.48 6.82
CA CYS A 201 15.81 -11.86 8.13
C CYS A 201 14.77 -10.75 8.03
N LYS A 202 13.90 -10.69 9.02
CA LYS A 202 12.90 -9.64 9.15
C LYS A 202 13.48 -8.41 9.89
N ASN A 203 12.71 -7.34 9.90
CA ASN A 203 13.11 -6.10 10.52
C ASN A 203 12.90 -6.14 12.04
N PHE A 204 13.74 -5.46 12.80
CA PHE A 204 13.50 -5.23 14.22
C PHE A 204 12.77 -3.89 14.40
N VAL A 205 11.53 -3.92 14.86
CA VAL A 205 10.66 -2.74 15.00
C VAL A 205 10.54 -2.34 16.48
N PHE A 206 10.75 -1.06 16.76
CA PHE A 206 10.72 -0.51 18.12
C PHE A 206 10.22 0.94 18.13
N TYR A 207 9.97 1.46 19.33
CA TYR A 207 9.55 2.84 19.55
C TYR A 207 10.53 3.57 20.46
N LEU A 208 10.81 4.82 20.11
CA LEU A 208 11.58 5.75 20.92
C LEU A 208 10.69 6.94 21.34
N ASN A 209 11.05 7.55 22.47
CA ASN A 209 10.53 8.84 22.88
C ASN A 209 11.21 9.97 22.05
N GLU A 210 10.70 11.20 22.17
CA GLU A 210 11.26 12.37 21.47
C GLU A 210 12.73 12.64 21.82
N ASP A 211 13.15 12.28 23.03
CA ASP A 211 14.53 12.38 23.51
C ASP A 211 15.40 11.16 23.14
N MET A 212 14.91 10.33 22.23
CA MET A 212 15.54 9.10 21.78
C MET A 212 15.71 8.02 22.86
N THR A 213 15.10 8.15 24.02
CA THR A 213 15.07 7.06 25.02
C THR A 213 14.13 5.93 24.60
N PRO A 214 14.39 4.67 25.04
CA PRO A 214 13.52 3.54 24.75
C PRO A 214 12.10 3.73 25.24
N LYS A 215 11.12 3.41 24.39
CA LYS A 215 9.70 3.44 24.75
C LYS A 215 9.11 2.04 24.78
N SER A 216 9.25 1.29 23.71
CA SER A 216 8.79 -0.10 23.63
C SER A 216 9.38 -0.81 22.41
N VAL A 217 9.34 -2.14 22.43
CA VAL A 217 9.57 -3.00 21.25
C VAL A 217 8.22 -3.53 20.78
N VAL A 218 8.03 -3.68 19.47
CA VAL A 218 6.82 -4.32 18.95
C VAL A 218 6.82 -5.78 19.41
N PRO A 219 5.85 -6.16 20.27
CA PRO A 219 5.79 -7.51 20.77
C PRO A 219 5.40 -8.44 19.64
N TYR A 220 6.09 -9.56 19.54
CA TYR A 220 5.81 -10.70 18.69
C TYR A 220 5.11 -10.32 17.39
N THR A 221 5.87 -10.07 16.36
CA THR A 221 5.35 -9.97 15.00
C THR A 221 6.00 -11.08 14.19
N ASP A 222 5.27 -11.65 13.24
CA ASP A 222 5.81 -12.52 12.20
C ASP A 222 6.91 -11.81 11.37
N GLU A 223 7.17 -10.53 11.72
CA GLU A 223 8.12 -9.65 11.07
C GLU A 223 9.54 -9.71 11.63
N PHE A 224 9.80 -10.52 12.68
CA PHE A 224 11.12 -10.62 13.27
C PHE A 224 11.55 -12.07 13.51
N ASN A 225 12.66 -12.48 12.91
CA ASN A 225 13.34 -13.73 13.17
C ASN A 225 14.86 -13.50 13.27
N LEU A 226 15.54 -14.31 14.06
CA LEU A 226 16.99 -14.26 14.19
C LEU A 226 17.66 -15.07 13.09
N LEU A 227 17.28 -16.32 12.99
CA LEU A 227 17.73 -17.30 11.99
C LEU A 227 16.47 -17.92 11.37
N ASP A 228 16.59 -18.53 10.21
CA ASP A 228 15.44 -19.11 9.49
C ASP A 228 14.61 -20.08 10.35
N GLN A 229 15.23 -20.74 11.30
CA GLN A 229 14.59 -21.72 12.20
C GLN A 229 14.18 -21.17 13.56
N TYR A 230 14.61 -19.95 13.92
CA TYR A 230 14.33 -19.33 15.22
C TYR A 230 13.56 -18.03 15.06
N GLY A 231 12.39 -17.98 15.65
CA GLY A 231 11.66 -16.75 15.85
C GLY A 231 12.27 -15.93 17.00
N PHE A 232 11.82 -14.70 17.10
CA PHE A 232 12.20 -13.79 18.18
C PHE A 232 10.91 -13.24 18.81
N ALA A 233 10.80 -13.36 20.13
CA ALA A 233 9.62 -12.90 20.85
C ALA A 233 10.00 -11.94 21.97
N TYR A 234 9.34 -10.80 21.99
CA TYR A 234 9.43 -9.81 23.07
C TYR A 234 8.12 -9.80 23.86
N TYR A 235 8.21 -10.11 25.14
CA TYR A 235 7.05 -10.21 26.02
C TYR A 235 6.98 -8.99 26.94
N GLY A 236 5.85 -8.28 26.93
CA GLY A 236 5.58 -7.16 27.79
C GLY A 236 5.27 -7.54 29.24
N ALA A 237 5.10 -6.53 30.07
CA ALA A 237 4.74 -6.68 31.48
C ALA A 237 3.47 -7.54 31.65
N GLY A 238 3.50 -8.44 32.62
CA GLY A 238 2.41 -9.39 32.91
C GLY A 238 2.60 -10.79 32.32
N SER A 239 3.59 -10.98 31.45
CA SER A 239 4.01 -12.31 30.99
C SER A 239 4.98 -12.94 31.99
N ASN A 240 4.97 -14.26 32.13
CA ASN A 240 5.98 -15.01 32.89
C ASN A 240 7.39 -14.86 32.32
N TYR A 241 7.51 -14.40 31.10
CA TYR A 241 8.75 -14.19 30.38
C TYR A 241 9.22 -12.72 30.36
N ALA A 242 8.46 -11.81 30.96
CA ALA A 242 8.76 -10.38 30.95
C ALA A 242 10.14 -10.02 31.55
N SER A 243 10.61 -10.81 32.52
CA SER A 243 11.93 -10.60 33.14
C SER A 243 13.12 -10.85 32.21
N TYR A 244 12.91 -11.53 31.09
CA TYR A 244 13.92 -11.78 30.08
C TYR A 244 13.87 -10.78 28.92
N CYS A 245 12.86 -9.91 28.91
CA CYS A 245 12.63 -8.95 27.86
C CYS A 245 12.87 -7.54 28.40
N TYR A 246 13.82 -6.85 27.82
CA TYR A 246 14.15 -5.48 28.18
C TYR A 246 14.54 -4.68 26.94
N PHE A 247 14.34 -3.38 27.00
CA PHE A 247 14.80 -2.42 26.03
C PHE A 247 15.30 -1.20 26.80
N GLU A 248 16.60 -1.07 26.90
CA GLU A 248 17.28 -0.12 27.77
C GLU A 248 18.29 0.69 26.97
N TYR A 249 18.64 1.89 27.48
CA TYR A 249 19.65 2.75 26.89
C TYR A 249 20.66 3.12 27.95
N GLU A 250 21.93 2.80 27.71
CA GLU A 250 23.03 3.09 28.62
C GLU A 250 24.30 3.38 27.79
N GLU A 251 25.05 4.42 28.18
CA GLU A 251 26.34 4.79 27.60
C GLU A 251 26.34 4.93 26.05
N GLY A 252 25.24 5.40 25.46
CA GLY A 252 25.13 5.60 24.02
C GLY A 252 24.64 4.38 23.20
N ALA A 253 24.41 3.26 23.87
CA ALA A 253 23.92 2.03 23.24
C ALA A 253 22.53 1.65 23.72
N TYR A 254 21.76 1.05 22.82
CA TYR A 254 20.48 0.42 23.10
C TYR A 254 20.68 -1.07 23.31
N TYR A 255 20.23 -1.58 24.44
CA TYR A 255 20.31 -2.98 24.82
C TYR A 255 18.94 -3.64 24.71
N VAL A 256 18.86 -4.74 24.00
CA VAL A 256 17.62 -5.49 23.78
C VAL A 256 17.80 -6.90 24.28
N GLY A 257 16.95 -7.31 25.21
CA GLY A 257 16.79 -8.70 25.62
C GLY A 257 15.44 -9.24 25.15
N ALA A 258 15.41 -10.49 24.69
CA ALA A 258 14.21 -11.14 24.22
C ALA A 258 14.36 -12.68 24.31
N LEU A 259 13.32 -13.40 23.91
CA LEU A 259 13.35 -14.85 23.81
C LEU A 259 13.44 -15.31 22.38
N LEU A 260 14.32 -16.25 22.11
CA LEU A 260 14.26 -17.06 20.91
C LEU A 260 13.11 -18.05 21.02
N THR A 261 12.38 -18.23 19.93
CA THR A 261 11.33 -19.24 19.82
C THR A 261 11.69 -20.25 18.75
N GLN A 262 11.34 -21.51 18.99
CA GLN A 262 11.41 -22.59 18.02
C GLN A 262 10.05 -23.25 17.92
N GLY A 263 9.48 -23.29 16.72
CA GLY A 263 8.11 -23.79 16.52
C GLY A 263 7.05 -23.04 17.35
N GLY A 264 7.27 -21.73 17.60
CA GLY A 264 6.37 -20.88 18.38
C GLY A 264 6.51 -20.98 19.92
N SER A 265 7.41 -21.85 20.43
CA SER A 265 7.63 -22.00 21.86
C SER A 265 8.94 -21.34 22.29
N PRO A 266 9.01 -20.69 23.48
CA PRO A 266 10.24 -20.16 24.04
C PRO A 266 11.33 -21.24 24.14
N TYR A 267 12.51 -20.92 23.63
CA TYR A 267 13.65 -21.85 23.58
C TYR A 267 14.85 -21.38 24.42
N ALA A 268 15.26 -20.12 24.24
CA ALA A 268 16.41 -19.56 24.94
C ALA A 268 16.27 -18.03 25.08
N THR A 269 17.06 -17.42 25.95
CA THR A 269 17.22 -15.97 26.00
C THR A 269 18.21 -15.53 24.93
N TYR A 270 17.95 -14.34 24.37
CA TYR A 270 18.85 -13.72 23.40
C TYR A 270 18.94 -12.23 23.67
N SER A 271 20.13 -11.70 23.54
CA SER A 271 20.37 -10.26 23.65
C SER A 271 21.32 -9.74 22.59
N PHE A 272 21.09 -8.52 22.19
CA PHE A 272 21.94 -7.76 21.29
C PHE A 272 21.95 -6.30 21.71
N ALA A 273 22.94 -5.56 21.24
CA ALA A 273 23.00 -4.12 21.39
C ALA A 273 23.07 -3.45 20.02
N PHE A 274 22.59 -2.22 19.94
CA PHE A 274 22.85 -1.36 18.80
C PHE A 274 23.08 0.07 19.22
N PHE A 275 23.87 0.79 18.44
CA PHE A 275 24.11 2.22 18.60
C PHE A 275 23.97 2.92 17.26
N ILE A 276 23.39 4.13 17.31
CA ILE A 276 23.18 4.97 16.13
C ILE A 276 24.51 5.61 15.79
N ASN A 277 24.96 5.44 14.56
CA ASN A 277 26.19 6.03 14.06
C ASN A 277 25.97 7.52 13.77
N GLU A 278 26.92 8.37 14.18
CA GLU A 278 26.93 9.80 13.89
C GLU A 278 27.19 10.11 12.40
#